data_157a3fadf2f35014850bfb8882b73344
#
_entry.id   157a3fadf2f35014850bfb8882b73344
#
_cell.length_a   1.000
_cell.length_b   1.000
_cell.length_c   1.000
_cell.angle_alpha   90.00
_cell.angle_beta   90.00
_cell.angle_gamma   90.00
#
_symmetry.space_group_name_H-M   'P 1'
#
loop_
_entity.id
_entity.type
_entity.pdbx_description
1 polymer ?
#
loop_
_entity_poly.entity_id
_entity_poly.type
_entity_poly.pdbx_seq_one_letter_code
_entity_poly.pdbx_strand_id
1 'polypeptide(L)'
;MTPYITDASAWQESWDRQQEAYLPDREHRLATMLDAVDAVLDGRPPRLLDLAGGTGSISLRTLARFPGAEVTLVDLDPALLAIAGASLGDRATIVTADLGTPEWRAALPHDGYDAVLTATALHWLPAERLGTLYSELRDVLRPGGVFVNADHMPEDTLPELTKRLMDRARERRDARYAAGSVLSWSQWWERAGADPALAPLVARRHAIYPTGHSPEWNPPASWHLAALTDAGYREVGTLWRGGPDAAVAALR
;
A
#
# COMPACT_ATOMS: atom_id res chain seq x y z
N MET A 1 1.27 -4.66 26.57
CA MET A 1 1.68 -5.95 26.01
C MET A 1 1.12 -6.03 24.59
N THR A 2 1.97 -6.24 23.59
CA THR A 2 1.52 -6.50 22.22
C THR A 2 0.80 -7.86 22.22
N PRO A 3 -0.40 -8.00 21.65
CA PRO A 3 -1.10 -9.29 21.61
C PRO A 3 -0.27 -10.30 20.82
N TYR A 4 -0.15 -11.50 21.34
CA TYR A 4 0.54 -12.59 20.67
C TYR A 4 -0.36 -13.18 19.58
N ILE A 5 -0.03 -12.94 18.32
CA ILE A 5 -0.72 -13.52 17.16
C ILE A 5 -0.14 -14.91 16.92
N THR A 6 -0.94 -15.94 17.11
CA THR A 6 -0.50 -17.34 17.12
C THR A 6 -0.08 -17.84 15.73
N ASP A 7 -0.65 -17.28 14.66
CA ASP A 7 -0.37 -17.69 13.27
C ASP A 7 -0.33 -16.46 12.36
N ALA A 8 0.76 -15.69 12.50
CA ALA A 8 0.99 -14.49 11.68
C ALA A 8 1.06 -14.80 10.18
N SER A 9 1.61 -15.97 9.83
CA SER A 9 1.71 -16.42 8.43
C SER A 9 0.34 -16.62 7.81
N ALA A 10 -0.58 -17.32 8.50
CA ALA A 10 -1.94 -17.53 8.01
C ALA A 10 -2.74 -16.22 7.88
N TRP A 11 -2.52 -15.25 8.79
CA TRP A 11 -3.12 -13.93 8.68
C TRP A 11 -2.57 -13.17 7.47
N GLN A 12 -1.25 -13.18 7.26
CA GLN A 12 -0.60 -12.55 6.12
C GLN A 12 -1.06 -13.15 4.79
N GLU A 13 -1.09 -14.49 4.69
CA GLU A 13 -1.57 -15.18 3.49
C GLU A 13 -3.06 -14.92 3.22
N SER A 14 -3.88 -14.87 4.26
CA SER A 14 -5.30 -14.55 4.16
C SER A 14 -5.51 -13.12 3.64
N TRP A 15 -4.70 -12.16 4.11
CA TRP A 15 -4.69 -10.79 3.62
C TRP A 15 -4.26 -10.73 2.16
N ASP A 16 -3.15 -11.37 1.80
CA ASP A 16 -2.64 -11.38 0.43
C ASP A 16 -3.66 -11.98 -0.55
N ARG A 17 -4.36 -13.06 -0.19
CA ARG A 17 -5.45 -13.63 -1.01
C ARG A 17 -6.63 -12.68 -1.15
N GLN A 18 -7.02 -11.98 -0.09
CA GLN A 18 -8.10 -11.00 -0.14
C GLN A 18 -7.72 -9.82 -1.05
N GLN A 19 -6.50 -9.32 -0.93
CA GLN A 19 -5.98 -8.22 -1.74
C GLN A 19 -5.80 -8.61 -3.22
N GLU A 20 -5.40 -9.85 -3.53
CA GLU A 20 -5.34 -10.37 -4.91
C GLU A 20 -6.73 -10.46 -5.54
N ALA A 21 -7.78 -10.70 -4.75
CA ALA A 21 -9.14 -10.69 -5.25
C ALA A 21 -9.66 -9.27 -5.53
N TYR A 22 -9.22 -8.30 -4.71
CA TYR A 22 -9.58 -6.89 -4.85
C TYR A 22 -8.84 -6.24 -6.02
N LEU A 23 -7.55 -6.45 -6.12
CA LEU A 23 -6.68 -5.88 -7.14
C LEU A 23 -5.82 -7.01 -7.76
N PRO A 24 -6.28 -7.66 -8.84
CA PRO A 24 -5.59 -8.80 -9.48
C PRO A 24 -4.19 -8.46 -10.01
N ASP A 25 -3.43 -9.51 -10.35
CA ASP A 25 -2.02 -9.41 -10.80
C ASP A 25 -1.09 -8.78 -9.74
N ARG A 26 -1.44 -8.94 -8.47
CA ARG A 26 -0.76 -8.30 -7.34
C ARG A 26 0.73 -8.65 -7.28
N GLU A 27 1.09 -9.92 -7.42
CA GLU A 27 2.50 -10.35 -7.36
C GLU A 27 3.33 -9.76 -8.49
N HIS A 28 2.80 -9.75 -9.71
CA HIS A 28 3.48 -9.14 -10.86
C HIS A 28 3.69 -7.64 -10.65
N ARG A 29 2.68 -6.95 -10.13
CA ARG A 29 2.76 -5.53 -9.83
C ARG A 29 3.77 -5.23 -8.73
N LEU A 30 3.76 -5.97 -7.63
CA LEU A 30 4.74 -5.81 -6.55
C LEU A 30 6.17 -6.12 -7.02
N ALA A 31 6.34 -7.16 -7.87
CA ALA A 31 7.63 -7.45 -8.49
C ALA A 31 8.12 -6.27 -9.35
N THR A 32 7.25 -5.68 -10.19
CA THR A 32 7.58 -4.51 -11.01
C THR A 32 7.98 -3.30 -10.15
N MET A 33 7.31 -3.08 -9.02
CA MET A 33 7.70 -2.01 -8.07
C MET A 33 9.09 -2.26 -7.50
N LEU A 34 9.43 -3.51 -7.14
CA LEU A 34 10.75 -3.86 -6.64
C LEU A 34 11.83 -3.82 -7.73
N ASP A 35 11.48 -4.07 -8.99
CA ASP A 35 12.39 -3.87 -10.13
C ASP A 35 12.76 -2.39 -10.30
N ALA A 36 11.81 -1.48 -10.07
CA ALA A 36 12.11 -0.04 -10.07
C ALA A 36 13.04 0.35 -8.91
N VAL A 37 12.90 -0.27 -7.74
CA VAL A 37 13.84 -0.08 -6.63
C VAL A 37 15.24 -0.56 -7.02
N ASP A 38 15.35 -1.77 -7.56
CA ASP A 38 16.63 -2.35 -8.00
C ASP A 38 17.36 -1.46 -9.03
N ALA A 39 16.59 -0.88 -9.95
CA ALA A 39 17.11 -0.03 -11.01
C ALA A 39 17.75 1.30 -10.52
N VAL A 40 17.40 1.77 -9.31
CA VAL A 40 17.98 2.99 -8.72
C VAL A 40 19.09 2.70 -7.70
N LEU A 41 19.41 1.43 -7.48
CA LEU A 41 20.42 0.99 -6.52
C LEU A 41 21.68 0.52 -7.27
N ASP A 42 22.83 1.05 -6.88
CA ASP A 42 24.13 0.59 -7.38
C ASP A 42 24.60 -0.69 -6.65
N GLY A 43 23.71 -1.71 -6.58
CA GLY A 43 24.02 -3.00 -5.96
C GLY A 43 24.07 -2.98 -4.42
N ARG A 44 23.73 -1.88 -3.77
CA ARG A 44 23.65 -1.77 -2.29
C ARG A 44 22.25 -2.12 -1.78
N PRO A 45 22.10 -2.60 -0.54
CA PRO A 45 20.79 -2.77 0.07
C PRO A 45 20.04 -1.44 0.18
N PRO A 46 18.72 -1.40 -0.12
CA PRO A 46 17.93 -0.20 -0.03
C PRO A 46 17.55 0.15 1.41
N ARG A 47 17.38 1.45 1.66
CA ARG A 47 16.52 1.95 2.73
C ARG A 47 15.16 2.25 2.13
N LEU A 48 14.14 1.46 2.48
CA LEU A 48 12.82 1.48 1.88
C LEU A 48 11.74 1.88 2.90
N LEU A 49 10.84 2.76 2.46
CA LEU A 49 9.63 3.10 3.18
C LEU A 49 8.43 2.39 2.53
N ASP A 50 7.79 1.48 3.28
CA ASP A 50 6.52 0.85 2.94
C ASP A 50 5.40 1.72 3.53
N LEU A 51 4.83 2.57 2.68
CA LEU A 51 3.89 3.62 3.08
C LEU A 51 2.47 3.10 3.04
N ALA A 52 1.74 3.24 4.16
CA ALA A 52 0.46 2.59 4.40
C ALA A 52 0.58 1.08 4.16
N GLY A 53 1.62 0.48 4.75
CA GLY A 53 2.09 -0.88 4.46
C GLY A 53 1.18 -1.99 4.97
N GLY A 54 0.17 -1.66 5.78
CA GLY A 54 -0.82 -2.60 6.30
C GLY A 54 -0.18 -3.76 7.04
N THR A 55 -0.38 -4.98 6.53
CA THR A 55 0.21 -6.21 7.11
C THR A 55 1.68 -6.45 6.72
N GLY A 56 2.29 -5.54 5.92
CA GLY A 56 3.69 -5.63 5.53
C GLY A 56 3.96 -6.45 4.28
N SER A 57 3.00 -6.57 3.37
CA SER A 57 3.16 -7.37 2.14
C SER A 57 4.33 -6.90 1.26
N ILE A 58 4.52 -5.59 1.10
CA ILE A 58 5.64 -5.01 0.36
C ILE A 58 6.93 -5.22 1.16
N SER A 59 6.91 -4.96 2.46
CA SER A 59 8.04 -5.16 3.37
C SER A 59 8.61 -6.58 3.32
N LEU A 60 7.74 -7.59 3.38
CA LEU A 60 8.15 -9.01 3.29
C LEU A 60 8.85 -9.33 1.97
N ARG A 61 8.31 -8.84 0.85
CA ARG A 61 8.89 -9.07 -0.48
C ARG A 61 10.19 -8.29 -0.68
N THR A 62 10.28 -7.09 -0.11
CA THR A 62 11.51 -6.29 -0.08
C THR A 62 12.64 -7.03 0.64
N LEU A 63 12.37 -7.54 1.85
CA LEU A 63 13.34 -8.29 2.64
C LEU A 63 13.76 -9.61 1.99
N ALA A 64 12.86 -10.24 1.22
CA ALA A 64 13.18 -11.45 0.46
C ALA A 64 14.06 -11.14 -0.77
N ARG A 65 13.81 -10.01 -1.45
CA ARG A 65 14.55 -9.62 -2.67
C ARG A 65 15.90 -8.98 -2.37
N PHE A 66 15.97 -8.16 -1.31
CA PHE A 66 17.16 -7.37 -0.96
C PHE A 66 17.66 -7.74 0.43
N PRO A 67 18.51 -8.77 0.55
CA PRO A 67 19.13 -9.09 1.83
C PRO A 67 19.90 -7.88 2.39
N GLY A 68 19.64 -7.53 3.65
CA GLY A 68 20.22 -6.35 4.29
C GLY A 68 19.47 -5.04 4.05
N ALA A 69 18.30 -5.06 3.41
CA ALA A 69 17.45 -3.88 3.29
C ALA A 69 17.03 -3.34 4.67
N GLU A 70 17.07 -2.02 4.83
CA GLU A 70 16.51 -1.30 5.99
C GLU A 70 15.06 -0.91 5.63
N VAL A 71 14.08 -1.60 6.21
CA VAL A 71 12.66 -1.37 5.92
C VAL A 71 11.99 -0.64 7.06
N THR A 72 11.32 0.48 6.73
CA THR A 72 10.38 1.16 7.62
C THR A 72 8.97 0.98 7.07
N LEU A 73 8.05 0.45 7.87
CA LEU A 73 6.64 0.33 7.55
C LEU A 73 5.84 1.36 8.33
N VAL A 74 5.07 2.18 7.64
CA VAL A 74 4.17 3.18 8.25
C VAL A 74 2.72 2.81 7.96
N ASP A 75 1.89 2.75 8.98
CA ASP A 75 0.44 2.59 8.86
C ASP A 75 -0.26 3.17 10.09
N LEU A 76 -1.58 3.38 10.03
CA LEU A 76 -2.39 3.85 11.14
C LEU A 76 -3.20 2.72 11.79
N ASP A 77 -3.51 1.64 11.05
CA ASP A 77 -4.39 0.58 11.50
C ASP A 77 -3.72 -0.35 12.52
N PRO A 78 -4.17 -0.36 13.79
CA PRO A 78 -3.51 -1.14 14.82
C PRO A 78 -3.62 -2.66 14.64
N ALA A 79 -4.65 -3.16 13.94
CA ALA A 79 -4.82 -4.58 13.70
C ALA A 79 -3.88 -5.05 12.58
N LEU A 80 -3.75 -4.28 11.51
CA LEU A 80 -2.82 -4.57 10.42
C LEU A 80 -1.36 -4.48 10.89
N LEU A 81 -1.02 -3.43 11.67
CA LEU A 81 0.31 -3.28 12.25
C LEU A 81 0.69 -4.42 13.21
N ALA A 82 -0.28 -5.00 13.93
CA ALA A 82 0.00 -6.15 14.79
C ALA A 82 0.35 -7.39 13.97
N ILE A 83 -0.33 -7.64 12.83
CA ILE A 83 0.01 -8.71 11.90
C ILE A 83 1.39 -8.46 11.28
N ALA A 84 1.66 -7.21 10.84
CA ALA A 84 2.97 -6.81 10.33
C ALA A 84 4.08 -7.09 11.35
N GLY A 85 3.89 -6.69 12.61
CA GLY A 85 4.85 -6.91 13.69
C GLY A 85 5.14 -8.39 13.94
N ALA A 86 4.09 -9.22 13.92
CA ALA A 86 4.23 -10.65 14.09
C ALA A 86 4.91 -11.34 12.88
N SER A 87 4.70 -10.83 11.66
CA SER A 87 5.26 -11.38 10.42
C SER A 87 6.69 -10.92 10.16
N LEU A 88 7.00 -9.66 10.48
CA LEU A 88 8.30 -9.03 10.18
C LEU A 88 9.30 -9.18 11.34
N GLY A 89 8.82 -9.20 12.59
CA GLY A 89 9.70 -9.20 13.77
C GLY A 89 10.65 -8.01 13.74
N ASP A 90 11.89 -8.23 14.15
CA ASP A 90 12.94 -7.19 14.19
C ASP A 90 13.55 -6.86 12.82
N ARG A 91 13.02 -7.43 11.72
CA ARG A 91 13.53 -7.20 10.36
C ARG A 91 13.06 -5.90 9.72
N ALA A 92 12.08 -5.23 10.33
CA ALA A 92 11.58 -3.93 9.88
C ALA A 92 11.22 -3.04 11.07
N THR A 93 11.36 -1.73 10.90
CA THR A 93 10.87 -0.73 11.86
C THR A 93 9.41 -0.44 11.55
N ILE A 94 8.52 -0.63 12.52
CA ILE A 94 7.09 -0.35 12.38
C ILE A 94 6.75 0.97 13.06
N VAL A 95 6.14 1.87 12.31
CA VAL A 95 5.76 3.21 12.74
C VAL A 95 4.25 3.37 12.63
N THR A 96 3.60 3.79 13.72
CA THR A 96 2.18 4.17 13.69
C THR A 96 2.08 5.66 13.41
N ALA A 97 1.53 6.04 12.25
CA ALA A 97 1.33 7.44 11.90
C ALA A 97 0.14 7.63 10.94
N ASP A 98 -0.49 8.79 11.02
CA ASP A 98 -1.61 9.19 10.17
C ASP A 98 -1.11 10.01 8.97
N LEU A 99 -1.21 9.45 7.78
CA LEU A 99 -0.86 10.14 6.52
C LEU A 99 -1.84 11.28 6.18
N GLY A 100 -2.97 11.37 6.86
CA GLY A 100 -3.91 12.48 6.76
C GLY A 100 -3.34 13.80 7.29
N THR A 101 -2.25 13.77 8.07
CA THR A 101 -1.61 14.93 8.68
C THR A 101 -0.12 15.00 8.34
N PRO A 102 0.52 16.19 8.33
CA PRO A 102 1.94 16.33 7.96
C PRO A 102 2.91 15.78 9.04
N GLU A 103 2.43 15.54 10.24
CA GLU A 103 3.22 15.07 11.39
C GLU A 103 3.77 13.65 11.21
N TRP A 104 3.22 12.87 10.28
CA TRP A 104 3.69 11.50 10.00
C TRP A 104 5.21 11.43 9.74
N ARG A 105 5.79 12.48 9.14
CA ARG A 105 7.24 12.53 8.84
C ARG A 105 8.11 12.57 10.09
N ALA A 106 7.63 13.24 11.14
CA ALA A 106 8.37 13.36 12.39
C ALA A 106 8.51 12.01 13.14
N ALA A 107 7.69 11.02 12.78
CA ALA A 107 7.76 9.67 13.35
C ALA A 107 8.77 8.77 12.61
N LEU A 108 9.31 9.19 11.46
CA LEU A 108 10.24 8.39 10.68
C LEU A 108 11.60 8.26 11.38
N PRO A 109 12.22 7.06 11.39
CA PRO A 109 13.51 6.84 12.02
C PRO A 109 14.70 7.34 11.17
N HIS A 110 14.48 7.74 9.93
CA HIS A 110 15.52 8.12 8.98
C HIS A 110 15.20 9.42 8.24
N ASP A 111 16.22 10.20 7.92
CA ASP A 111 16.13 11.46 7.17
C ASP A 111 16.07 11.28 5.66
N GLY A 112 16.20 10.05 5.13
CA GLY A 112 16.18 9.80 3.69
C GLY A 112 16.05 8.33 3.32
N TYR A 113 15.22 8.07 2.31
CA TYR A 113 14.92 6.75 1.77
C TYR A 113 15.37 6.65 0.32
N ASP A 114 15.78 5.47 -0.12
CA ASP A 114 16.12 5.18 -1.51
C ASP A 114 14.87 4.91 -2.33
N ALA A 115 13.84 4.36 -1.66
CA ALA A 115 12.55 4.10 -2.27
C ALA A 115 11.40 4.31 -1.28
N VAL A 116 10.26 4.78 -1.80
CA VAL A 116 8.97 4.79 -1.11
C VAL A 116 7.98 4.02 -1.97
N LEU A 117 7.40 2.96 -1.42
CA LEU A 117 6.43 2.12 -2.09
C LEU A 117 5.09 2.14 -1.36
N THR A 118 4.00 2.14 -2.10
CA THR A 118 2.64 2.03 -1.56
C THR A 118 1.74 1.30 -2.55
N ALA A 119 0.78 0.54 -2.05
CA ALA A 119 -0.19 -0.15 -2.89
C ALA A 119 -1.57 -0.23 -2.22
N THR A 120 -2.63 0.08 -2.99
CA THR A 120 -4.04 -0.02 -2.55
C THR A 120 -4.36 0.73 -1.26
N ALA A 121 -3.83 1.94 -1.12
CA ALA A 121 -3.92 2.68 0.12
C ALA A 121 -4.24 4.17 -0.05
N LEU A 122 -3.62 4.85 -1.01
CA LEU A 122 -3.72 6.31 -1.10
C LEU A 122 -5.08 6.81 -1.61
N HIS A 123 -5.90 5.93 -2.15
CA HIS A 123 -7.30 6.23 -2.54
C HIS A 123 -8.21 6.58 -1.35
N TRP A 124 -7.76 6.39 -0.12
CA TRP A 124 -8.46 6.85 1.08
C TRP A 124 -8.22 8.32 1.43
N LEU A 125 -7.23 8.96 0.79
CA LEU A 125 -6.91 10.37 1.02
C LEU A 125 -7.65 11.28 0.04
N PRO A 126 -8.16 12.45 0.48
CA PRO A 126 -8.73 13.44 -0.43
C PRO A 126 -7.65 14.03 -1.33
N ALA A 127 -8.04 14.52 -2.51
CA ALA A 127 -7.16 15.02 -3.56
C ALA A 127 -6.11 16.03 -3.07
N GLU A 128 -6.55 17.02 -2.29
CA GLU A 128 -5.67 18.08 -1.74
C GLU A 128 -4.59 17.49 -0.84
N ARG A 129 -4.99 16.57 0.08
CA ARG A 129 -4.04 15.90 0.97
C ARG A 129 -3.06 15.01 0.20
N LEU A 130 -3.55 14.28 -0.79
CA LEU A 130 -2.70 13.42 -1.62
C LEU A 130 -1.67 14.23 -2.42
N GLY A 131 -2.06 15.37 -2.99
CA GLY A 131 -1.13 16.28 -3.66
C GLY A 131 -0.03 16.80 -2.71
N THR A 132 -0.41 17.19 -1.48
CA THR A 132 0.56 17.61 -0.45
C THR A 132 1.46 16.45 -0.05
N LEU A 133 0.90 15.24 0.13
CA LEU A 133 1.67 14.04 0.48
C LEU A 133 2.74 13.74 -0.58
N TYR A 134 2.46 13.92 -1.87
CA TYR A 134 3.46 13.71 -2.93
C TYR A 134 4.67 14.63 -2.79
N SER A 135 4.47 15.88 -2.39
CA SER A 135 5.58 16.80 -2.09
C SER A 135 6.36 16.35 -0.84
N GLU A 136 5.65 15.92 0.21
CA GLU A 136 6.27 15.39 1.43
C GLU A 136 7.08 14.12 1.16
N LEU A 137 6.59 13.22 0.29
CA LEU A 137 7.28 11.99 -0.11
C LEU A 137 8.55 12.30 -0.92
N ARG A 138 8.52 13.32 -1.79
CA ARG A 138 9.72 13.80 -2.48
C ARG A 138 10.78 14.26 -1.47
N ASP A 139 10.38 14.94 -0.40
CA ASP A 139 11.32 15.44 0.61
C ASP A 139 12.00 14.32 1.40
N VAL A 140 11.29 13.22 1.68
CA VAL A 140 11.86 12.07 2.43
C VAL A 140 12.67 11.12 1.54
N LEU A 141 12.55 11.19 0.22
CA LEU A 141 13.42 10.46 -0.69
C LEU A 141 14.81 11.09 -0.74
N ARG A 142 15.85 10.30 -0.95
CA ARG A 142 17.19 10.77 -1.34
C ARG A 142 17.19 11.26 -2.78
N PRO A 143 18.12 12.15 -3.17
CA PRO A 143 18.32 12.46 -4.59
C PRO A 143 18.57 11.18 -5.41
N GLY A 144 17.82 11.00 -6.50
CA GLY A 144 17.82 9.77 -7.31
C GLY A 144 16.96 8.63 -6.75
N GLY A 145 16.30 8.83 -5.61
CA GLY A 145 15.36 7.85 -5.05
C GLY A 145 14.05 7.78 -5.82
N VAL A 146 13.33 6.66 -5.70
CA VAL A 146 12.10 6.37 -6.44
C VAL A 146 10.89 6.29 -5.53
N PHE A 147 9.79 6.91 -5.95
CA PHE A 147 8.44 6.68 -5.42
C PHE A 147 7.64 5.83 -6.39
N VAL A 148 6.90 4.83 -5.88
CA VAL A 148 5.94 4.04 -6.67
C VAL A 148 4.63 3.89 -5.92
N ASN A 149 3.52 4.24 -6.58
CA ASN A 149 2.16 4.01 -6.11
C ASN A 149 1.42 3.08 -7.07
N ALA A 150 0.92 1.96 -6.58
CA ALA A 150 0.11 1.00 -7.35
C ALA A 150 -1.32 0.94 -6.82
N ASP A 151 -2.30 1.30 -7.66
CA ASP A 151 -3.70 1.40 -7.23
C ASP A 151 -4.69 1.24 -8.40
N HIS A 152 -5.98 1.33 -8.09
CA HIS A 152 -7.02 1.59 -9.07
C HIS A 152 -6.80 2.99 -9.66
N MET A 153 -6.40 3.03 -10.92
CA MET A 153 -6.15 4.27 -11.68
C MET A 153 -6.79 4.14 -13.05
N PRO A 154 -8.10 4.40 -13.16
CA PRO A 154 -8.85 4.21 -14.41
C PRO A 154 -8.25 5.01 -15.56
N GLU A 155 -8.45 4.52 -16.78
CA GLU A 155 -8.04 5.21 -18.01
C GLU A 155 -9.09 6.24 -18.40
N ASP A 156 -8.74 7.51 -18.45
CA ASP A 156 -9.64 8.62 -18.72
C ASP A 156 -9.81 8.92 -20.23
N THR A 157 -8.91 8.40 -21.07
CA THR A 157 -9.03 8.52 -22.53
C THR A 157 -9.98 7.49 -23.14
N LEU A 158 -10.38 6.45 -22.38
CA LEU A 158 -11.29 5.37 -22.78
C LEU A 158 -12.41 5.18 -21.75
N PRO A 159 -13.20 6.21 -21.41
CA PRO A 159 -14.06 6.20 -20.23
C PRO A 159 -15.14 5.10 -20.27
N GLU A 160 -15.77 4.86 -21.42
CA GLU A 160 -16.79 3.82 -21.55
C GLU A 160 -16.20 2.40 -21.46
N LEU A 161 -15.07 2.16 -22.13
CA LEU A 161 -14.41 0.86 -22.10
C LEU A 161 -13.89 0.56 -20.70
N THR A 162 -13.27 1.53 -20.06
CA THR A 162 -12.77 1.44 -18.69
C THR A 162 -13.90 1.10 -17.71
N LYS A 163 -15.05 1.80 -17.82
CA LYS A 163 -16.23 1.47 -17.00
C LYS A 163 -16.69 0.02 -17.20
N ARG A 164 -16.78 -0.45 -18.43
CA ARG A 164 -17.17 -1.84 -18.74
C ARG A 164 -16.17 -2.85 -18.19
N LEU A 165 -14.87 -2.56 -18.26
CA LEU A 165 -13.81 -3.41 -17.68
C LEU A 165 -13.94 -3.48 -16.16
N MET A 166 -14.18 -2.35 -15.48
CA MET A 166 -14.40 -2.29 -14.03
C MET A 166 -15.65 -3.07 -13.63
N ASP A 167 -16.77 -2.93 -14.36
CA ASP A 167 -18.00 -3.68 -14.08
C ASP A 167 -17.76 -5.20 -14.20
N ARG A 168 -17.04 -5.65 -15.23
CA ARG A 168 -16.69 -7.07 -15.41
C ARG A 168 -15.69 -7.57 -14.36
N ALA A 169 -14.74 -6.74 -13.92
CA ALA A 169 -13.84 -7.08 -12.83
C ALA A 169 -14.60 -7.27 -11.51
N ARG A 170 -15.55 -6.38 -11.23
CA ARG A 170 -16.45 -6.48 -10.06
C ARG A 170 -17.27 -7.77 -10.10
N GLU A 171 -17.92 -8.09 -11.21
CA GLU A 171 -18.70 -9.32 -11.37
C GLU A 171 -17.85 -10.57 -11.09
N ARG A 172 -16.62 -10.64 -11.63
CA ARG A 172 -15.70 -11.75 -11.38
C ARG A 172 -15.30 -11.85 -9.91
N ARG A 173 -15.03 -10.73 -9.27
CA ARG A 173 -14.69 -10.66 -7.84
C ARG A 173 -15.84 -11.12 -6.98
N ASP A 174 -17.05 -10.62 -7.24
CA ASP A 174 -18.24 -10.96 -6.49
C ASP A 174 -18.59 -12.46 -6.64
N ALA A 175 -18.38 -13.05 -7.83
CA ALA A 175 -18.51 -14.49 -8.04
C ALA A 175 -17.50 -15.31 -7.19
N ARG A 176 -16.25 -14.84 -7.03
CA ARG A 176 -15.25 -15.48 -6.17
C ARG A 176 -15.65 -15.41 -4.69
N TYR A 177 -16.21 -14.27 -4.24
CA TYR A 177 -16.73 -14.12 -2.88
C TYR A 177 -17.92 -15.03 -2.65
N ALA A 178 -18.88 -15.09 -3.57
CA ALA A 178 -20.05 -15.96 -3.47
C ALA A 178 -19.68 -17.46 -3.45
N ALA A 179 -18.64 -17.85 -4.18
CA ALA A 179 -18.11 -19.21 -4.18
C ALA A 179 -17.32 -19.57 -2.89
N GLY A 180 -17.08 -18.62 -2.00
CA GLY A 180 -16.29 -18.85 -0.78
C GLY A 180 -14.79 -19.12 -1.04
N SER A 181 -14.31 -18.87 -2.25
CA SER A 181 -12.90 -19.13 -2.61
C SER A 181 -11.94 -18.11 -1.98
N VAL A 182 -12.45 -16.96 -1.58
CA VAL A 182 -11.73 -15.89 -0.89
C VAL A 182 -12.70 -15.09 -0.02
N LEU A 183 -12.22 -14.57 1.11
CA LEU A 183 -13.03 -13.69 1.96
C LEU A 183 -13.22 -12.33 1.30
N SER A 184 -14.43 -11.79 1.37
CA SER A 184 -14.66 -10.38 1.07
C SER A 184 -14.01 -9.50 2.14
N TRP A 185 -13.93 -8.20 1.91
CA TRP A 185 -13.43 -7.23 2.87
C TRP A 185 -14.14 -7.32 4.23
N SER A 186 -15.48 -7.32 4.22
CA SER A 186 -16.28 -7.42 5.46
C SER A 186 -16.05 -8.75 6.18
N GLN A 187 -16.06 -9.87 5.46
CA GLN A 187 -15.82 -11.21 6.05
C GLN A 187 -14.41 -11.34 6.64
N TRP A 188 -13.41 -10.72 6.01
CA TRP A 188 -12.06 -10.72 6.56
C TRP A 188 -12.00 -9.96 7.89
N TRP A 189 -12.64 -8.79 7.97
CA TRP A 189 -12.70 -8.00 9.21
C TRP A 189 -13.56 -8.65 10.28
N GLU A 190 -14.66 -9.31 9.92
CA GLU A 190 -15.46 -10.13 10.85
C GLU A 190 -14.62 -11.25 11.46
N ARG A 191 -13.85 -11.97 10.63
CA ARG A 191 -12.91 -12.99 11.09
C ARG A 191 -11.84 -12.40 12.02
N ALA A 192 -11.25 -11.27 11.67
CA ALA A 192 -10.26 -10.58 12.51
C ALA A 192 -10.86 -10.13 13.86
N GLY A 193 -12.10 -9.62 13.84
CA GLY A 193 -12.81 -9.23 15.05
C GLY A 193 -13.23 -10.41 15.95
N ALA A 194 -13.29 -11.62 15.39
CA ALA A 194 -13.58 -12.85 16.16
C ALA A 194 -12.32 -13.49 16.74
N ASP A 195 -11.13 -13.10 16.28
CA ASP A 195 -9.86 -13.62 16.80
C ASP A 195 -9.51 -12.95 18.14
N PRO A 196 -9.27 -13.72 19.23
CA PRO A 196 -9.01 -13.14 20.55
C PRO A 196 -7.83 -12.19 20.62
N ALA A 197 -6.79 -12.39 19.79
CA ALA A 197 -5.63 -11.52 19.75
C ALA A 197 -5.89 -10.23 18.97
N LEU A 198 -6.70 -10.27 17.90
CA LEU A 198 -6.98 -9.14 17.03
C LEU A 198 -8.23 -8.35 17.47
N ALA A 199 -9.20 -8.95 18.14
CA ALA A 199 -10.47 -8.32 18.53
C ALA A 199 -10.29 -6.96 19.24
N PRO A 200 -9.40 -6.79 20.23
CA PRO A 200 -9.17 -5.49 20.87
C PRO A 200 -8.60 -4.45 19.91
N LEU A 201 -7.80 -4.86 18.94
CA LEU A 201 -7.20 -3.98 17.93
C LEU A 201 -8.21 -3.59 16.85
N VAL A 202 -9.08 -4.51 16.44
CA VAL A 202 -10.22 -4.22 15.55
C VAL A 202 -11.18 -3.23 16.21
N ALA A 203 -11.43 -3.34 17.52
CA ALA A 203 -12.19 -2.36 18.26
C ALA A 203 -11.53 -0.96 18.26
N ARG A 204 -10.20 -0.89 18.42
CA ARG A 204 -9.43 0.36 18.30
C ARG A 204 -9.49 0.93 16.88
N ARG A 205 -9.40 0.08 15.87
CA ARG A 205 -9.58 0.47 14.46
C ARG A 205 -10.94 1.14 14.25
N HIS A 206 -12.02 0.59 14.79
CA HIS A 206 -13.36 1.20 14.69
C HIS A 206 -13.44 2.56 15.39
N ALA A 207 -12.63 2.82 16.43
CA ALA A 207 -12.56 4.14 17.03
C ALA A 207 -11.80 5.16 16.15
N ILE A 208 -10.82 4.71 15.36
CA ILE A 208 -10.11 5.53 14.37
C ILE A 208 -11.02 5.84 13.16
N TYR A 209 -11.78 4.83 12.70
CA TYR A 209 -12.64 4.90 11.52
C TYR A 209 -14.12 4.64 11.91
N PRO A 210 -14.77 5.53 12.67
CA PRO A 210 -16.10 5.27 13.25
C PRO A 210 -17.22 5.14 12.21
N THR A 211 -17.07 5.74 11.05
CA THR A 211 -18.02 5.67 9.91
C THR A 211 -17.50 4.79 8.77
N GLY A 212 -16.46 3.99 9.03
CA GLY A 212 -15.66 3.35 7.99
C GLY A 212 -14.64 4.33 7.39
N HIS A 213 -13.91 3.85 6.39
CA HIS A 213 -13.05 4.74 5.60
C HIS A 213 -13.88 5.76 4.81
N SER A 214 -13.27 6.89 4.47
CA SER A 214 -13.81 7.81 3.47
C SER A 214 -14.17 7.03 2.19
N PRO A 215 -15.13 7.48 1.38
CA PRO A 215 -15.36 6.88 0.07
C PRO A 215 -14.04 6.82 -0.72
N GLU A 216 -13.77 5.67 -1.35
CA GLU A 216 -12.60 5.52 -2.21
C GLU A 216 -12.64 6.60 -3.30
N TRP A 217 -11.52 7.29 -3.46
CA TRP A 217 -11.30 8.24 -4.53
C TRP A 217 -10.19 7.70 -5.44
N ASN A 218 -10.60 7.20 -6.60
CA ASN A 218 -9.73 6.56 -7.57
C ASN A 218 -9.53 7.47 -8.79
N PRO A 219 -8.64 8.48 -8.72
CA PRO A 219 -8.36 9.33 -9.88
C PRO A 219 -7.62 8.57 -10.98
N PRO A 220 -7.72 9.02 -12.23
CA PRO A 220 -7.00 8.40 -13.33
C PRO A 220 -5.47 8.54 -13.17
N ALA A 221 -4.71 7.66 -13.84
CA ALA A 221 -3.25 7.74 -13.82
C ALA A 221 -2.73 9.12 -14.25
N SER A 222 -3.38 9.78 -15.21
CA SER A 222 -3.06 11.14 -15.67
C SER A 222 -3.06 12.17 -14.53
N TRP A 223 -4.01 12.06 -13.58
CA TRP A 223 -4.05 12.93 -12.41
C TRP A 223 -2.83 12.72 -11.51
N HIS A 224 -2.48 11.45 -11.24
CA HIS A 224 -1.30 11.12 -10.42
C HIS A 224 -0.01 11.62 -11.07
N LEU A 225 0.14 11.45 -12.39
CA LEU A 225 1.30 11.94 -13.12
C LEU A 225 1.42 13.48 -13.05
N ALA A 226 0.31 14.20 -13.22
CA ALA A 226 0.27 15.65 -13.08
C ALA A 226 0.65 16.08 -11.65
N ALA A 227 0.02 15.50 -10.61
CA ALA A 227 0.28 15.83 -9.22
C ALA A 227 1.74 15.53 -8.79
N LEU A 228 2.35 14.45 -9.29
CA LEU A 228 3.76 14.15 -9.06
C LEU A 228 4.68 15.13 -9.78
N THR A 229 4.32 15.55 -10.99
CA THR A 229 5.06 16.60 -11.72
C THR A 229 5.01 17.93 -10.98
N ASP A 230 3.82 18.33 -10.50
CA ASP A 230 3.62 19.56 -9.72
C ASP A 230 4.36 19.50 -8.36
N ALA A 231 4.50 18.31 -7.77
CA ALA A 231 5.33 18.09 -6.58
C ALA A 231 6.85 18.23 -6.86
N GLY A 232 7.26 18.37 -8.11
CA GLY A 232 8.64 18.66 -8.52
C GLY A 232 9.54 17.43 -8.66
N TYR A 233 8.97 16.24 -8.92
CA TYR A 233 9.77 15.07 -9.31
C TYR A 233 10.40 15.30 -10.70
N ARG A 234 11.64 14.78 -10.87
CA ARG A 234 12.41 14.97 -12.10
C ARG A 234 11.86 14.17 -13.29
N GLU A 235 11.45 12.95 -13.02
CA GLU A 235 10.86 12.04 -14.00
C GLU A 235 9.61 11.43 -13.39
N VAL A 236 8.52 11.39 -14.18
CA VAL A 236 7.22 10.84 -13.76
C VAL A 236 6.65 10.02 -14.90
N GLY A 237 6.16 8.82 -14.62
CA GLY A 237 5.60 7.96 -15.64
C GLY A 237 4.78 6.79 -15.09
N THR A 238 4.07 6.10 -16.01
CA THR A 238 3.39 4.85 -15.69
C THR A 238 4.40 3.71 -15.83
N LEU A 239 4.62 2.99 -14.73
CA LEU A 239 5.54 1.87 -14.67
C LEU A 239 4.87 0.54 -15.08
N TRP A 240 3.61 0.37 -14.71
CA TRP A 240 2.82 -0.83 -14.99
C TRP A 240 1.36 -0.46 -15.26
N ARG A 241 0.68 -1.25 -16.10
CA ARG A 241 -0.76 -1.10 -16.34
C ARG A 241 -1.45 -2.44 -16.57
N GLY A 242 -2.59 -2.64 -15.92
CA GLY A 242 -3.44 -3.82 -16.06
C GLY A 242 -4.92 -3.44 -16.07
N GLY A 243 -5.48 -3.15 -17.24
CA GLY A 243 -6.87 -2.68 -17.37
C GLY A 243 -7.08 -1.34 -16.64
N PRO A 244 -8.01 -1.27 -15.64
CA PRO A 244 -8.28 -0.05 -14.89
C PRO A 244 -7.24 0.24 -13.80
N ASP A 245 -6.25 -0.64 -13.61
CA ASP A 245 -5.26 -0.54 -12.55
C ASP A 245 -3.91 -0.07 -13.11
N ALA A 246 -3.14 0.68 -12.35
CA ALA A 246 -1.80 1.09 -12.75
C ALA A 246 -0.85 1.19 -11.56
N ALA A 247 0.46 1.21 -11.88
CA ALA A 247 1.49 1.71 -11.00
C ALA A 247 2.15 2.92 -11.66
N VAL A 248 2.14 4.05 -10.97
CA VAL A 248 2.88 5.25 -11.36
C VAL A 248 4.17 5.32 -10.59
N ALA A 249 5.23 5.80 -11.23
CA ALA A 249 6.54 5.98 -10.62
C ALA A 249 7.06 7.39 -10.83
N ALA A 250 7.88 7.86 -9.88
CA ALA A 250 8.49 9.18 -9.94
C ALA A 250 9.90 9.15 -9.33
N LEU A 251 10.86 9.80 -9.98
CA LEU A 251 12.24 9.96 -9.50
C LEU A 251 12.46 11.35 -8.91
N ARG A 252 13.08 11.38 -7.74
CA ARG A 252 13.53 12.64 -7.13
C ARG A 252 14.72 13.25 -7.85
#